data_e78bed764a51cf1f692b90c9f11b093f
#
_entry.id   e78bed764a51cf1f692b90c9f11b093f
#
_cell.length_a   1.000
_cell.length_b   1.000
_cell.length_c   1.000
_cell.angle_alpha   90.00
_cell.angle_beta   90.00
_cell.angle_gamma   90.00
#
_symmetry.space_group_name_H-M   'P 1'
#
loop_
_entity.id
_entity.type
_entity.pdbx_description
1 polymer ?
#
loop_
_entity_poly.entity_id
_entity_poly.type
_entity_poly.pdbx_seq_one_letter_code
_entity_poly.pdbx_strand_id
1 'polypeptide(L)'
;MAAPAINIGMSVKDRENISKGLSRILAESFLLYMKTHNYHWNVKGPMFQTLHVMFEEQYTELWNALDEIAERIRSLGFAAPGTLKEYLRLASIKEIDGVPSAENMIRDVLAGSEAVSRLSRDVLALADKAGDDPTVDLLTERMQVHEKNAWMLRSLIDTGAGTAAAPARAASRSAKPAAKSAAKGKKK
;
A
#
# COMPACT_ATOMS: atom_id res chain seq x y z
N MET A 1 19.07 -28.11 -21.05
CA MET A 1 18.29 -28.70 -19.93
C MET A 1 17.24 -27.71 -19.48
N ALA A 2 16.00 -28.13 -19.24
CA ALA A 2 14.96 -27.26 -18.67
C ALA A 2 15.33 -26.91 -17.23
N ALA A 3 15.01 -25.67 -16.80
CA ALA A 3 15.19 -25.26 -15.41
C ALA A 3 14.33 -26.16 -14.49
N PRO A 4 14.82 -26.48 -13.27
CA PRO A 4 14.04 -27.27 -12.32
C PRO A 4 12.74 -26.56 -11.95
N ALA A 5 11.69 -27.34 -11.69
CA ALA A 5 10.40 -26.81 -11.28
C ALA A 5 10.52 -26.12 -9.90
N ILE A 6 9.80 -25.00 -9.73
CA ILE A 6 9.74 -24.30 -8.45
C ILE A 6 8.91 -25.14 -7.46
N ASN A 7 9.50 -25.46 -6.33
CA ASN A 7 8.87 -26.22 -5.24
C ASN A 7 9.07 -25.49 -3.91
N ILE A 8 8.19 -24.54 -3.62
CA ILE A 8 8.20 -23.71 -2.41
C ILE A 8 6.95 -23.92 -1.55
N GLY A 9 6.26 -25.07 -1.72
CA GLY A 9 5.09 -25.40 -0.93
C GLY A 9 3.78 -24.74 -1.38
N MET A 10 3.79 -24.01 -2.50
CA MET A 10 2.64 -23.28 -3.02
C MET A 10 2.15 -23.85 -4.36
N SER A 11 0.83 -23.80 -4.60
CA SER A 11 0.28 -24.16 -5.89
C SER A 11 0.71 -23.18 -6.99
N VAL A 12 0.80 -23.65 -8.24
CA VAL A 12 1.10 -22.79 -9.40
C VAL A 12 0.06 -21.68 -9.53
N LYS A 13 -1.22 -22.00 -9.28
CA LYS A 13 -2.34 -21.05 -9.36
C LYS A 13 -2.22 -19.92 -8.33
N ASP A 14 -1.86 -20.23 -7.09
CA ASP A 14 -1.71 -19.22 -6.06
C ASP A 14 -0.52 -18.31 -6.36
N ARG A 15 0.64 -18.89 -6.75
CA ARG A 15 1.81 -18.13 -7.18
C ARG A 15 1.49 -17.20 -8.37
N GLU A 16 0.71 -17.67 -9.34
CA GLU A 16 0.28 -16.86 -10.49
C GLU A 16 -0.62 -15.69 -10.07
N ASN A 17 -1.59 -15.92 -9.20
CA ASN A 17 -2.52 -14.89 -8.74
C ASN A 17 -1.79 -13.81 -7.94
N ILE A 18 -0.89 -14.21 -7.05
CA ILE A 18 -0.06 -13.28 -6.28
C ILE A 18 0.86 -12.47 -7.20
N SER A 19 1.53 -13.13 -8.16
CA SER A 19 2.40 -12.45 -9.13
C SER A 19 1.66 -11.43 -9.99
N LYS A 20 0.41 -11.69 -10.38
CA LYS A 20 -0.44 -10.71 -11.07
C LYS A 20 -0.75 -9.50 -10.18
N GLY A 21 -1.02 -9.72 -8.91
CA GLY A 21 -1.21 -8.66 -7.93
C GLY A 21 0.05 -7.81 -7.74
N LEU A 22 1.19 -8.46 -7.51
CA LEU A 22 2.50 -7.80 -7.38
C LEU A 22 2.89 -7.04 -8.64
N SER A 23 2.57 -7.55 -9.84
CA SER A 23 2.83 -6.85 -11.11
C SER A 23 2.06 -5.54 -11.22
N ARG A 24 0.85 -5.47 -10.66
CA ARG A 24 0.08 -4.23 -10.58
C ARG A 24 0.70 -3.27 -9.55
N ILE A 25 1.10 -3.78 -8.38
CA ILE A 25 1.78 -2.97 -7.35
C ILE A 25 3.08 -2.40 -7.90
N LEU A 26 3.88 -3.19 -8.63
CA LEU A 26 5.10 -2.74 -9.29
C LEU A 26 4.82 -1.59 -10.27
N ALA A 27 3.78 -1.71 -11.09
CA ALA A 27 3.39 -0.68 -12.05
C ALA A 27 2.91 0.61 -11.37
N GLU A 28 2.07 0.51 -10.34
CA GLU A 28 1.63 1.67 -9.54
C GLU A 28 2.81 2.37 -8.86
N SER A 29 3.71 1.59 -8.23
CA SER A 29 4.91 2.11 -7.57
C SER A 29 5.85 2.79 -8.55
N PHE A 30 6.03 2.24 -9.77
CA PHE A 30 6.86 2.85 -10.79
C PHE A 30 6.30 4.20 -11.27
N LEU A 31 4.99 4.29 -11.53
CA LEU A 31 4.37 5.56 -11.93
C LEU A 31 4.39 6.58 -10.80
N LEU A 32 4.19 6.16 -9.56
CA LEU A 32 4.31 7.03 -8.39
C LEU A 32 5.75 7.51 -8.21
N TYR A 33 6.75 6.64 -8.40
CA TYR A 33 8.17 7.01 -8.40
C TYR A 33 8.47 8.11 -9.43
N MET A 34 8.11 7.87 -10.70
CA MET A 34 8.35 8.84 -11.79
C MET A 34 7.69 10.19 -11.50
N LYS A 35 6.47 10.16 -11.01
CA LYS A 35 5.69 11.34 -10.66
C LYS A 35 6.33 12.12 -9.51
N THR A 36 6.71 11.44 -8.42
CA THR A 36 7.33 12.05 -7.25
C THR A 36 8.69 12.65 -7.60
N HIS A 37 9.48 11.96 -8.42
CA HIS A 37 10.78 12.44 -8.91
C HIS A 37 10.62 13.66 -9.82
N ASN A 38 9.64 13.66 -10.73
CA ASN A 38 9.30 14.83 -11.53
C ASN A 38 8.90 16.04 -10.64
N TYR A 39 8.13 15.81 -9.58
CA TYR A 39 7.71 16.86 -8.66
C TYR A 39 8.88 17.38 -7.81
N HIS A 40 9.81 16.53 -7.39
CA HIS A 40 11.06 16.94 -6.76
C HIS A 40 11.82 17.97 -7.61
N TRP A 41 11.94 17.74 -8.92
CA TRP A 41 12.63 18.67 -9.82
C TRP A 41 11.90 19.99 -10.03
N ASN A 42 10.56 19.96 -10.05
CA ASN A 42 9.74 21.05 -10.57
C ASN A 42 8.97 21.83 -9.51
N VAL A 43 8.96 21.40 -8.24
CA VAL A 43 8.27 22.10 -7.17
C VAL A 43 8.84 23.51 -6.97
N LYS A 44 7.94 24.48 -6.68
CA LYS A 44 8.27 25.89 -6.45
C LYS A 44 7.40 26.46 -5.32
N GLY A 45 7.83 27.59 -4.76
CA GLY A 45 7.05 28.36 -3.82
C GLY A 45 7.59 28.31 -2.38
N PRO A 46 6.81 28.80 -1.40
CA PRO A 46 7.28 28.96 -0.01
C PRO A 46 7.70 27.66 0.67
N MET A 47 7.12 26.51 0.25
CA MET A 47 7.45 25.19 0.79
C MET A 47 8.51 24.45 -0.04
N PHE A 48 9.22 25.14 -0.96
CA PHE A 48 10.17 24.50 -1.88
C PHE A 48 11.13 23.53 -1.16
N GLN A 49 11.87 24.03 -0.17
CA GLN A 49 12.88 23.24 0.53
C GLN A 49 12.29 21.99 1.20
N THR A 50 11.15 22.14 1.88
CA THR A 50 10.48 21.02 2.56
C THR A 50 10.00 19.97 1.57
N LEU A 51 9.34 20.39 0.49
CA LEU A 51 8.79 19.48 -0.50
C LEU A 51 9.87 18.83 -1.36
N HIS A 52 10.90 19.57 -1.72
CA HIS A 52 12.04 19.07 -2.48
C HIS A 52 12.71 17.89 -1.76
N VAL A 53 13.03 18.06 -0.48
CA VAL A 53 13.64 17.01 0.36
C VAL A 53 12.66 15.86 0.60
N MET A 54 11.39 16.15 0.93
CA MET A 54 10.38 15.11 1.16
C MET A 54 10.14 14.24 -0.08
N PHE A 55 10.04 14.84 -1.26
CA PHE A 55 9.87 14.08 -2.50
C PHE A 55 11.13 13.27 -2.83
N GLU A 56 12.35 13.76 -2.49
CA GLU A 56 13.58 13.01 -2.65
C GLU A 56 13.61 11.74 -1.80
N GLU A 57 13.28 11.86 -0.53
CA GLU A 57 13.17 10.71 0.38
C GLU A 57 12.16 9.68 -0.15
N GLN A 58 10.98 10.15 -0.61
CA GLN A 58 9.92 9.28 -1.08
C GLN A 58 10.26 8.59 -2.40
N TYR A 59 10.81 9.31 -3.40
CA TYR A 59 11.15 8.66 -4.66
C TYR A 59 12.35 7.70 -4.52
N THR A 60 13.29 8.00 -3.65
CA THR A 60 14.44 7.12 -3.39
C THR A 60 13.99 5.81 -2.73
N GLU A 61 13.09 5.89 -1.78
CA GLU A 61 12.47 4.72 -1.15
C GLU A 61 11.69 3.89 -2.18
N LEU A 62 10.86 4.53 -3.00
CA LEU A 62 10.12 3.87 -4.08
C LEU A 62 11.04 3.14 -5.06
N TRP A 63 12.15 3.77 -5.45
CA TRP A 63 13.14 3.16 -6.33
C TRP A 63 13.68 1.83 -5.79
N ASN A 64 14.03 1.78 -4.51
CA ASN A 64 14.51 0.57 -3.86
C ASN A 64 13.41 -0.51 -3.80
N ALA A 65 12.18 -0.11 -3.46
CA ALA A 65 11.05 -1.01 -3.38
C ALA A 65 10.66 -1.66 -4.73
N LEU A 66 10.93 -0.99 -5.87
CA LEU A 66 10.66 -1.56 -7.20
C LEU A 66 11.43 -2.88 -7.41
N ASP A 67 12.68 -2.92 -6.99
CA ASP A 67 13.53 -4.11 -7.14
C ASP A 67 13.01 -5.28 -6.30
N GLU A 68 12.71 -5.03 -5.03
CA GLU A 68 12.19 -6.03 -4.10
C GLU A 68 10.87 -6.65 -4.61
N ILE A 69 9.95 -5.82 -5.11
CA ILE A 69 8.67 -6.28 -5.66
C ILE A 69 8.91 -7.11 -6.94
N ALA A 70 9.79 -6.65 -7.82
CA ALA A 70 10.11 -7.35 -9.07
C ALA A 70 10.78 -8.70 -8.79
N GLU A 71 11.74 -8.76 -7.86
CA GLU A 71 12.42 -9.99 -7.46
C GLU A 71 11.45 -10.96 -6.76
N ARG A 72 10.49 -10.46 -6.00
CA ARG A 72 9.44 -11.34 -5.43
C ARG A 72 8.60 -11.99 -6.52
N ILE A 73 8.21 -11.27 -7.57
CA ILE A 73 7.54 -11.86 -8.75
C ILE A 73 8.40 -12.95 -9.36
N ARG A 74 9.71 -12.71 -9.52
CA ARG A 74 10.67 -13.68 -10.06
C ARG A 74 10.78 -14.92 -9.19
N SER A 75 10.84 -14.76 -7.88
CA SER A 75 10.90 -15.87 -6.90
C SER A 75 9.66 -16.75 -6.96
N LEU A 76 8.51 -16.20 -7.28
CA LEU A 76 7.26 -16.94 -7.50
C LEU A 76 7.25 -17.69 -8.86
N GLY A 77 8.22 -17.43 -9.75
CA GLY A 77 8.42 -18.15 -11.01
C GLY A 77 7.84 -17.47 -12.24
N PHE A 78 7.48 -16.19 -12.16
CA PHE A 78 6.89 -15.43 -13.26
C PHE A 78 7.81 -14.29 -13.71
N ALA A 79 7.61 -13.81 -14.94
CA ALA A 79 8.31 -12.62 -15.43
C ALA A 79 7.74 -11.37 -14.76
N ALA A 80 8.62 -10.48 -14.27
CA ALA A 80 8.24 -9.15 -13.83
C ALA A 80 8.03 -8.26 -15.06
N PRO A 81 6.96 -7.42 -15.10
CA PRO A 81 6.81 -6.40 -16.14
C PRO A 81 7.94 -5.37 -16.01
N GLY A 82 8.47 -4.90 -17.16
CA GLY A 82 9.63 -4.01 -17.17
C GLY A 82 9.59 -2.95 -18.26
N THR A 83 8.45 -2.74 -18.93
CA THR A 83 8.32 -1.71 -19.96
C THR A 83 7.28 -0.66 -19.56
N LEU A 84 7.48 0.60 -20.00
CA LEU A 84 6.50 1.68 -19.78
C LEU A 84 5.10 1.30 -20.28
N LYS A 85 5.03 0.62 -21.43
CA LYS A 85 3.76 0.17 -22.00
C LYS A 85 3.02 -0.79 -21.08
N GLU A 86 3.72 -1.71 -20.43
CA GLU A 86 3.15 -2.63 -19.46
C GLU A 86 2.70 -1.90 -18.20
N TYR A 87 3.52 -1.00 -17.67
CA TYR A 87 3.20 -0.21 -16.49
C TYR A 87 1.96 0.65 -16.71
N LEU A 88 1.87 1.39 -17.82
CA LEU A 88 0.69 2.21 -18.15
C LEU A 88 -0.59 1.37 -18.32
N ARG A 89 -0.48 0.12 -18.75
CA ARG A 89 -1.62 -0.79 -18.88
C ARG A 89 -2.08 -1.36 -17.54
N LEU A 90 -1.15 -1.60 -16.62
CA LEU A 90 -1.41 -2.29 -15.34
C LEU A 90 -1.83 -1.32 -14.23
N ALA A 91 -1.31 -0.10 -14.24
CA ALA A 91 -1.54 0.88 -13.20
C ALA A 91 -2.87 1.63 -13.36
N SER A 92 -3.42 2.04 -12.22
CA SER A 92 -4.56 2.96 -12.12
C SER A 92 -4.13 4.43 -11.99
N ILE A 93 -2.93 4.69 -11.44
CA ILE A 93 -2.32 6.01 -11.38
C ILE A 93 -2.15 6.55 -12.80
N LYS A 94 -2.54 7.81 -13.01
CA LYS A 94 -2.47 8.48 -14.31
C LYS A 94 -1.34 9.49 -14.33
N GLU A 95 -0.70 9.61 -15.48
CA GLU A 95 0.23 10.70 -15.74
C GLU A 95 -0.51 12.03 -15.79
N ILE A 96 0.19 13.10 -15.45
CA ILE A 96 -0.32 14.48 -15.54
C ILE A 96 0.63 15.27 -16.43
N ASP A 97 0.08 15.90 -17.47
CA ASP A 97 0.83 16.76 -18.33
C ASP A 97 1.19 18.10 -17.64
N GLY A 98 2.39 18.59 -17.91
CA GLY A 98 2.86 19.87 -17.40
C GLY A 98 3.36 19.81 -15.94
N VAL A 99 3.41 20.97 -15.31
CA VAL A 99 3.92 21.16 -13.94
C VAL A 99 2.79 21.69 -13.05
N PRO A 100 2.19 20.85 -12.19
CA PRO A 100 1.14 21.29 -11.28
C PRO A 100 1.65 22.28 -10.22
N SER A 101 0.73 22.94 -9.51
CA SER A 101 1.08 23.71 -8.30
C SER A 101 1.60 22.80 -7.20
N ALA A 102 2.40 23.34 -6.26
CA ALA A 102 2.93 22.58 -5.13
C ALA A 102 1.81 21.84 -4.33
N GLU A 103 0.67 22.51 -4.11
CA GLU A 103 -0.48 21.88 -3.44
C GLU A 103 -1.05 20.71 -4.24
N ASN A 104 -1.18 20.85 -5.56
CA ASN A 104 -1.66 19.76 -6.42
C ASN A 104 -0.65 18.61 -6.49
N MET A 105 0.65 18.89 -6.45
CA MET A 105 1.69 17.85 -6.33
C MET A 105 1.53 17.05 -5.04
N ILE A 106 1.31 17.71 -3.90
CA ILE A 106 1.06 17.06 -2.60
C ILE A 106 -0.18 16.16 -2.69
N ARG A 107 -1.29 16.69 -3.20
CA ARG A 107 -2.56 15.93 -3.33
C ARG A 107 -2.41 14.71 -4.25
N ASP A 108 -1.67 14.84 -5.30
CA ASP A 108 -1.48 13.78 -6.29
C ASP A 108 -0.58 12.65 -5.75
N VAL A 109 0.54 12.98 -5.09
CA VAL A 109 1.40 11.97 -4.44
C VAL A 109 0.68 11.30 -3.26
N LEU A 110 -0.12 12.06 -2.49
CA LEU A 110 -1.00 11.54 -1.45
C LEU A 110 -1.97 10.50 -2.02
N ALA A 111 -2.70 10.85 -3.08
CA ALA A 111 -3.66 9.95 -3.72
C ALA A 111 -2.98 8.68 -4.28
N GLY A 112 -1.78 8.83 -4.87
CA GLY A 112 -0.96 7.72 -5.34
C GLY A 112 -0.52 6.79 -4.21
N SER A 113 -0.02 7.34 -3.10
CA SER A 113 0.37 6.55 -1.92
C SER A 113 -0.82 5.76 -1.36
N GLU A 114 -1.98 6.37 -1.25
CA GLU A 114 -3.20 5.68 -0.81
C GLU A 114 -3.65 4.59 -1.81
N ALA A 115 -3.46 4.80 -3.12
CA ALA A 115 -3.80 3.80 -4.13
C ALA A 115 -2.90 2.56 -4.00
N VAL A 116 -1.58 2.75 -3.83
CA VAL A 116 -0.64 1.64 -3.61
C VAL A 116 -0.96 0.91 -2.30
N SER A 117 -1.23 1.62 -1.19
CA SER A 117 -1.60 0.98 0.08
C SER A 117 -2.87 0.13 -0.04
N ARG A 118 -3.93 0.65 -0.69
CA ARG A 118 -5.16 -0.13 -0.92
C ARG A 118 -4.92 -1.40 -1.75
N LEU A 119 -4.19 -1.27 -2.86
CA LEU A 119 -3.87 -2.42 -3.71
C LEU A 119 -3.00 -3.45 -2.97
N SER A 120 -2.01 -2.98 -2.18
CA SER A 120 -1.17 -3.85 -1.36
C SER A 120 -2.00 -4.66 -0.36
N ARG A 121 -3.02 -4.07 0.25
CA ARG A 121 -3.95 -4.73 1.18
C ARG A 121 -4.76 -5.83 0.50
N ASP A 122 -5.23 -5.58 -0.72
CA ASP A 122 -5.97 -6.58 -1.50
C ASP A 122 -5.08 -7.79 -1.87
N VAL A 123 -3.84 -7.52 -2.29
CA VAL A 123 -2.88 -8.58 -2.67
C VAL A 123 -2.36 -9.34 -1.45
N LEU A 124 -2.15 -8.65 -0.32
CA LEU A 124 -1.80 -9.28 0.95
C LEU A 124 -2.84 -10.33 1.36
N ALA A 125 -4.12 -10.03 1.23
CA ALA A 125 -5.17 -11.00 1.54
C ALA A 125 -5.11 -12.27 0.66
N LEU A 126 -4.64 -12.14 -0.59
CA LEU A 126 -4.40 -13.30 -1.46
C LEU A 126 -3.18 -14.10 -1.01
N ALA A 127 -2.10 -13.41 -0.61
CA ALA A 127 -0.87 -14.04 -0.14
C ALA A 127 -1.08 -14.78 1.19
N ASP A 128 -1.75 -14.15 2.15
CA ASP A 128 -2.11 -14.73 3.45
C ASP A 128 -2.93 -16.02 3.28
N LYS A 129 -3.95 -15.98 2.43
CA LYS A 129 -4.77 -17.16 2.12
C LYS A 129 -3.96 -18.31 1.50
N ALA A 130 -2.89 -18.00 0.79
CA ALA A 130 -2.01 -18.97 0.14
C ALA A 130 -0.87 -19.45 1.04
N GLY A 131 -0.70 -18.88 2.25
CA GLY A 131 0.42 -19.13 3.15
C GLY A 131 1.75 -18.58 2.60
N ASP A 132 1.70 -17.47 1.86
CA ASP A 132 2.88 -16.80 1.30
C ASP A 132 3.38 -15.70 2.26
N ASP A 133 3.91 -16.12 3.41
CA ASP A 133 4.43 -15.21 4.43
C ASP A 133 5.45 -14.18 3.91
N PRO A 134 6.40 -14.52 3.02
CA PRO A 134 7.32 -13.52 2.47
C PRO A 134 6.62 -12.41 1.66
N THR A 135 5.53 -12.72 0.96
CA THR A 135 4.76 -11.68 0.27
C THR A 135 3.91 -10.88 1.26
N VAL A 136 3.37 -11.50 2.31
CA VAL A 136 2.66 -10.79 3.39
C VAL A 136 3.57 -9.78 4.07
N ASP A 137 4.81 -10.18 4.40
CA ASP A 137 5.80 -9.31 5.04
C ASP A 137 6.17 -8.12 4.14
N LEU A 138 6.54 -8.38 2.89
CA LEU A 138 6.82 -7.35 1.90
C LEU A 138 5.67 -6.34 1.78
N LEU A 139 4.43 -6.80 1.66
CA LEU A 139 3.29 -5.92 1.47
C LEU A 139 2.88 -5.18 2.75
N THR A 140 3.14 -5.76 3.92
CA THR A 140 2.97 -5.07 5.22
C THR A 140 3.92 -3.89 5.31
N GLU A 141 5.18 -4.05 4.93
CA GLU A 141 6.14 -2.95 4.87
C GLU A 141 5.72 -1.87 3.88
N ARG A 142 5.31 -2.26 2.67
CA ARG A 142 4.79 -1.30 1.66
C ARG A 142 3.64 -0.47 2.21
N MET A 143 2.68 -1.08 2.87
CA MET A 143 1.56 -0.34 3.48
C MET A 143 2.03 0.64 4.56
N GLN A 144 2.95 0.23 5.44
CA GLN A 144 3.50 1.12 6.47
C GLN A 144 4.13 2.37 5.86
N VAL A 145 4.96 2.20 4.84
CA VAL A 145 5.64 3.31 4.14
C VAL A 145 4.63 4.25 3.48
N HIS A 146 3.70 3.70 2.70
CA HIS A 146 2.73 4.50 1.97
C HIS A 146 1.72 5.20 2.88
N GLU A 147 1.28 4.57 3.96
CA GLU A 147 0.38 5.17 4.95
C GLU A 147 1.08 6.30 5.73
N LYS A 148 2.37 6.13 6.08
CA LYS A 148 3.19 7.19 6.68
C LYS A 148 3.35 8.37 5.73
N ASN A 149 3.70 8.13 4.47
CA ASN A 149 3.85 9.17 3.45
C ASN A 149 2.53 9.92 3.23
N ALA A 150 1.42 9.20 3.14
CA ALA A 150 0.09 9.79 3.01
C ALA A 150 -0.28 10.66 4.21
N TRP A 151 0.03 10.24 5.44
CA TRP A 151 -0.17 11.05 6.64
C TRP A 151 0.66 12.33 6.61
N MET A 152 1.95 12.25 6.28
CA MET A 152 2.83 13.42 6.21
C MET A 152 2.36 14.42 5.15
N LEU A 153 2.02 13.96 3.95
CA LEU A 153 1.50 14.78 2.86
C LEU A 153 0.16 15.45 3.22
N ARG A 154 -0.75 14.71 3.84
CA ARG A 154 -2.06 15.25 4.29
C ARG A 154 -1.87 16.36 5.32
N SER A 155 -0.91 16.20 6.23
CA SER A 155 -0.60 17.21 7.25
C SER A 155 -0.12 18.54 6.67
N LEU A 156 0.43 18.56 5.44
CA LEU A 156 0.85 19.79 4.76
C LEU A 156 -0.31 20.58 4.14
N ILE A 157 -1.43 19.94 3.87
CA ILE A 157 -2.62 20.57 3.25
C ILE A 157 -3.82 20.64 4.20
N ASP A 158 -3.68 20.13 5.42
CA ASP A 158 -4.72 20.21 6.44
C ASP A 158 -4.76 21.66 7.00
N THR A 159 -5.80 22.39 6.63
CA THR A 159 -6.04 23.77 7.08
C THR A 159 -6.72 23.83 8.45
N GLY A 160 -6.86 22.70 9.15
CA GLY A 160 -7.56 22.64 10.45
C GLY A 160 -9.08 22.79 10.38
N ALA A 161 -9.64 22.96 9.17
CA ALA A 161 -11.08 23.17 8.97
C ALA A 161 -11.89 21.86 8.87
N GLY A 162 -11.27 20.69 9.01
CA GLY A 162 -11.86 19.39 8.65
C GLY A 162 -11.80 18.27 9.67
N THR A 163 -11.33 18.46 10.91
CA THR A 163 -11.42 17.41 11.93
C THR A 163 -12.73 17.47 12.70
N ALA A 164 -13.86 17.34 11.98
CA ALA A 164 -15.04 16.79 12.62
C ALA A 164 -14.71 15.33 12.96
N ALA A 165 -14.53 15.05 14.24
CA ALA A 165 -14.25 13.71 14.75
C ALA A 165 -15.21 12.70 14.11
N ALA A 166 -14.66 11.63 13.56
CA ALA A 166 -15.46 10.47 13.19
C ALA A 166 -16.30 10.06 14.42
N PRO A 167 -17.60 9.82 14.28
CA PRO A 167 -18.43 9.45 15.43
C PRO A 167 -17.83 8.17 16.05
N ALA A 168 -17.46 8.27 17.33
CA ALA A 168 -17.00 7.14 18.10
C ALA A 168 -18.02 6.01 17.95
N ARG A 169 -17.60 4.91 17.38
CA ARG A 169 -18.41 3.70 17.24
C ARG A 169 -18.80 3.27 18.65
N ALA A 170 -20.06 3.53 19.01
CA ALA A 170 -20.60 3.13 20.31
C ALA A 170 -20.44 1.63 20.49
N ALA A 171 -19.54 1.24 21.36
CA ALA A 171 -19.39 -0.14 21.78
C ALA A 171 -20.64 -0.52 22.61
N SER A 172 -21.63 -1.11 21.95
CA SER A 172 -22.75 -1.75 22.63
C SER A 172 -22.22 -3.03 23.33
N ARG A 173 -21.76 -2.87 24.54
CA ARG A 173 -21.59 -4.00 25.44
C ARG A 173 -22.97 -4.35 25.98
N SER A 174 -23.64 -5.30 25.36
CA SER A 174 -24.78 -5.97 25.97
C SER A 174 -24.30 -6.77 27.18
N ALA A 175 -24.56 -6.25 28.37
CA ALA A 175 -24.38 -6.97 29.61
C ALA A 175 -25.40 -8.11 29.67
N LYS A 176 -24.93 -9.34 29.72
CA LYS A 176 -25.72 -10.55 29.98
C LYS A 176 -26.10 -10.59 31.45
N PRO A 177 -27.38 -10.73 31.80
CA PRO A 177 -27.77 -10.79 33.23
C PRO A 177 -27.30 -12.12 33.85
N ALA A 178 -26.69 -12.02 35.05
CA ALA A 178 -26.31 -13.17 35.86
C ALA A 178 -27.55 -13.92 36.36
N ALA A 179 -27.62 -15.20 36.11
CA ALA A 179 -28.64 -16.09 36.65
C ALA A 179 -28.43 -16.29 38.18
N LYS A 180 -29.43 -15.96 38.98
CA LYS A 180 -29.51 -16.26 40.39
C LYS A 180 -29.76 -17.77 40.58
N SER A 181 -28.79 -18.44 41.15
CA SER A 181 -28.94 -19.81 41.65
C SER A 181 -29.75 -19.77 42.98
N ALA A 182 -30.96 -20.33 42.95
CA ALA A 182 -31.79 -20.56 44.12
C ALA A 182 -31.34 -21.86 44.81
N ALA A 183 -30.80 -21.74 46.00
CA ALA A 183 -30.58 -22.87 46.90
C ALA A 183 -31.92 -23.36 47.46
N LYS A 184 -32.30 -24.61 47.17
CA LYS A 184 -33.36 -25.33 47.88
C LYS A 184 -32.70 -26.24 48.90
N GLY A 185 -32.89 -25.89 50.19
CA GLY A 185 -32.63 -26.79 51.27
C GLY A 185 -33.62 -27.97 51.29
N LYS A 186 -33.14 -29.15 51.65
CA LYS A 186 -33.97 -30.24 52.19
C LYS A 186 -33.40 -30.73 53.48
N LYS A 187 -34.25 -30.59 54.50
CA LYS A 187 -34.15 -31.34 55.76
C LYS A 187 -34.44 -32.82 55.50
N LYS A 188 -33.69 -33.69 55.97
CA LYS A 188 -33.92 -34.78 56.97
C LYS A 188 -32.61 -35.54 57.09
#